data_6bf0bdd32747431893b3a4b4b068f9a5
#
_entry.id   6bf0bdd32747431893b3a4b4b068f9a5
#
_cell.length_a   1.000
_cell.length_b   1.000
_cell.length_c   1.000
_cell.angle_alpha   90.00
_cell.angle_beta   90.00
_cell.angle_gamma   90.00
#
_symmetry.space_group_name_H-M   'P 1'
#
loop_
_entity.id
_entity.type
_entity.pdbx_description
1 polymer ?
#
loop_
_entity_poly.entity_id
_entity_poly.type
_entity_poly.pdbx_seq_one_letter_code
_entity_poly.pdbx_strand_id
1 'polypeptide(L)'
;IQQDFDAKWYSDPQLRTNETFVLDAVENGCSPFKAEIAWYLREKSVPKPEYKAEIQKLKNISKKNLAGVITTNYDTFFEKLFDDYTPYIGQDQLVFSSIQGIAEIYKIHGSVTVPDSLVINEQDYETFNEKGKYLAAKLMTIFMEYPIIYIGYSLNDSDIQNILKDILLCLPNDKIERLQERLCNV
;
A
#
# COMPACT_ATOMS: atom_id res chain seq x y z
N ILE A 1 -3.81 -20.98 -8.24
CA ILE A 1 -3.21 -21.13 -6.89
C ILE A 1 -4.21 -20.72 -5.82
N GLN A 2 -4.73 -19.48 -5.80
CA GLN A 2 -5.67 -19.02 -4.77
C GLN A 2 -6.93 -19.90 -4.73
N GLN A 3 -7.63 -20.09 -5.84
CA GLN A 3 -8.87 -20.89 -5.91
C GLN A 3 -8.65 -22.34 -5.44
N ASP A 4 -7.51 -22.94 -5.78
CA ASP A 4 -7.16 -24.29 -5.32
C ASP A 4 -6.88 -24.33 -3.82
N PHE A 5 -6.22 -23.29 -3.28
CA PHE A 5 -5.98 -23.16 -1.86
C PHE A 5 -7.29 -22.97 -1.10
N ASP A 6 -8.13 -22.03 -1.54
CA ASP A 6 -9.41 -21.72 -0.92
C ASP A 6 -10.33 -22.96 -0.89
N ALA A 7 -10.36 -23.74 -1.99
CA ALA A 7 -11.14 -24.95 -2.05
C ALA A 7 -10.67 -26.05 -1.08
N LYS A 8 -9.36 -26.15 -0.83
CA LYS A 8 -8.77 -27.12 0.09
C LYS A 8 -8.80 -26.67 1.55
N TRP A 9 -8.79 -25.40 1.80
CA TRP A 9 -8.67 -24.83 3.15
C TRP A 9 -9.74 -25.37 4.11
N TYR A 10 -10.97 -25.58 3.64
CA TYR A 10 -12.07 -26.12 4.46
C TYR A 10 -11.94 -27.62 4.77
N SER A 11 -11.23 -28.38 3.93
CA SER A 11 -11.11 -29.82 4.08
C SER A 11 -9.77 -30.30 4.64
N ASP A 12 -8.71 -29.49 4.50
CA ASP A 12 -7.35 -29.82 4.96
C ASP A 12 -6.95 -28.97 6.17
N PRO A 13 -6.95 -29.55 7.39
CA PRO A 13 -6.55 -28.82 8.60
C PRO A 13 -5.10 -28.33 8.58
N GLN A 14 -4.21 -28.91 7.74
CA GLN A 14 -2.81 -28.50 7.67
C GLN A 14 -2.64 -27.13 6.98
N LEU A 15 -3.64 -26.68 6.23
CA LEU A 15 -3.64 -25.37 5.59
C LEU A 15 -4.17 -24.24 6.49
N ARG A 16 -4.60 -24.56 7.71
CA ARG A 16 -5.22 -23.60 8.63
C ARG A 16 -4.30 -23.28 9.79
N THR A 17 -4.11 -22.02 10.05
CA THR A 17 -3.47 -21.59 11.30
C THR A 17 -4.43 -21.67 12.50
N ASN A 18 -5.74 -21.70 12.26
CA ASN A 18 -6.81 -21.66 13.27
C ASN A 18 -6.76 -20.42 14.19
N GLU A 19 -6.10 -19.38 13.76
CA GLU A 19 -6.07 -18.11 14.47
C GLU A 19 -7.41 -17.37 14.33
N THR A 20 -7.89 -16.79 15.43
CA THR A 20 -9.15 -16.05 15.46
C THR A 20 -9.22 -14.99 14.36
N PHE A 21 -8.13 -14.27 14.14
CA PHE A 21 -8.03 -13.27 13.07
C PHE A 21 -8.34 -13.84 11.67
N VAL A 22 -7.82 -15.04 11.36
CA VAL A 22 -8.06 -15.71 10.08
C VAL A 22 -9.50 -16.20 9.98
N LEU A 23 -9.99 -16.83 11.04
CA LEU A 23 -11.35 -17.36 11.09
C LEU A 23 -12.39 -16.23 10.94
N ASP A 24 -12.24 -15.16 11.68
CA ASP A 24 -13.12 -13.98 11.60
C ASP A 24 -13.08 -13.34 10.19
N ALA A 25 -11.91 -13.24 9.57
CA ALA A 25 -11.79 -12.70 8.23
C ALA A 25 -12.55 -13.57 7.21
N VAL A 26 -12.41 -14.90 7.29
CA VAL A 26 -13.06 -15.85 6.39
C VAL A 26 -14.59 -15.87 6.64
N GLU A 27 -15.04 -15.80 7.88
CA GLU A 27 -16.48 -15.69 8.22
C GLU A 27 -17.11 -14.43 7.66
N ASN A 28 -16.34 -13.33 7.57
CA ASN A 28 -16.75 -12.08 6.95
C ASN A 28 -16.56 -12.04 5.42
N GLY A 29 -16.29 -13.18 4.79
CA GLY A 29 -16.26 -13.33 3.34
C GLY A 29 -14.91 -13.12 2.66
N CYS A 30 -13.82 -12.92 3.43
CA CYS A 30 -12.49 -12.88 2.88
C CYS A 30 -12.05 -14.27 2.38
N SER A 31 -11.29 -14.31 1.28
CA SER A 31 -10.67 -15.53 0.82
C SER A 31 -9.73 -16.10 1.91
N PRO A 32 -9.80 -17.41 2.21
CA PRO A 32 -8.87 -18.08 3.11
C PRO A 32 -7.40 -17.81 2.77
N PHE A 33 -7.05 -17.80 1.50
CA PHE A 33 -5.69 -17.51 1.03
C PHE A 33 -5.22 -16.11 1.45
N LYS A 34 -6.04 -15.09 1.26
CA LYS A 34 -5.71 -13.71 1.69
C LYS A 34 -5.65 -13.59 3.21
N ALA A 35 -6.55 -14.24 3.93
CA ALA A 35 -6.57 -14.21 5.38
C ALA A 35 -5.31 -14.84 6.00
N GLU A 36 -4.88 -16.00 5.50
CA GLU A 36 -3.66 -16.69 5.94
C GLU A 36 -2.40 -15.88 5.61
N ILE A 37 -2.33 -15.30 4.41
CA ILE A 37 -1.20 -14.42 4.02
C ILE A 37 -1.16 -13.18 4.92
N ALA A 38 -2.29 -12.54 5.17
CA ALA A 38 -2.36 -11.37 6.03
C ALA A 38 -1.87 -11.68 7.45
N TRP A 39 -2.32 -12.82 8.01
CA TRP A 39 -1.85 -13.27 9.31
C TRP A 39 -0.35 -13.54 9.31
N TYR A 40 0.16 -14.31 8.34
CA TYR A 40 1.58 -14.62 8.22
C TYR A 40 2.44 -13.35 8.15
N LEU A 41 2.09 -12.40 7.29
CA LEU A 41 2.82 -11.15 7.15
C LEU A 41 2.76 -10.31 8.43
N ARG A 42 1.62 -10.27 9.09
CA ARG A 42 1.44 -9.55 10.36
C ARG A 42 2.37 -10.08 11.45
N GLU A 43 2.54 -11.41 11.53
CA GLU A 43 3.40 -12.06 12.53
C GLU A 43 4.89 -11.98 12.19
N LYS A 44 5.24 -11.97 10.88
CA LYS A 44 6.63 -12.05 10.41
C LYS A 44 7.24 -10.69 10.04
N SER A 45 6.43 -9.67 9.76
CA SER A 45 6.94 -8.34 9.40
C SER A 45 7.35 -7.55 10.64
N VAL A 46 8.47 -7.93 11.23
CA VAL A 46 9.05 -7.27 12.39
C VAL A 46 10.37 -6.61 11.97
N PRO A 47 10.56 -5.31 12.30
CA PRO A 47 11.82 -4.63 12.02
C PRO A 47 12.99 -5.33 12.67
N LYS A 48 14.07 -5.54 11.92
CA LYS A 48 15.27 -6.14 12.48
C LYS A 48 15.96 -5.17 13.45
N PRO A 49 16.53 -5.66 14.56
CA PRO A 49 17.15 -4.83 15.59
C PRO A 49 18.28 -3.92 15.07
N GLU A 50 19.00 -4.35 14.03
CA GLU A 50 20.07 -3.61 13.40
C GLU A 50 19.63 -2.28 12.79
N TYR A 51 18.36 -2.16 12.36
CA TYR A 51 17.82 -0.93 11.75
C TYR A 51 17.18 0.04 12.76
N LYS A 52 17.29 -0.24 14.06
CA LYS A 52 16.67 0.59 15.11
C LYS A 52 17.06 2.06 15.05
N ALA A 53 18.34 2.33 14.73
CA ALA A 53 18.85 3.70 14.65
C ALA A 53 18.28 4.46 13.44
N GLU A 54 18.19 3.80 12.29
CA GLU A 54 17.61 4.35 11.06
C GLU A 54 16.11 4.61 11.23
N ILE A 55 15.41 3.67 11.82
CA ILE A 55 13.97 3.80 12.12
C ILE A 55 13.73 5.00 13.05
N GLN A 56 14.58 5.18 14.07
CA GLN A 56 14.45 6.33 14.97
C GLN A 56 14.72 7.65 14.25
N LYS A 57 15.68 7.71 13.32
CA LYS A 57 15.92 8.89 12.47
C LYS A 57 14.70 9.19 11.60
N LEU A 58 14.13 8.16 10.96
CA LEU A 58 12.93 8.30 10.13
C LEU A 58 11.75 8.82 10.95
N LYS A 59 11.54 8.28 12.16
CA LYS A 59 10.51 8.76 13.09
C LYS A 59 10.70 10.25 13.46
N ASN A 60 11.92 10.69 13.62
CA ASN A 60 12.21 12.10 13.94
C ASN A 60 11.98 13.05 12.77
N ILE A 61 12.13 12.58 11.52
CA ILE A 61 11.86 13.39 10.32
C ILE A 61 10.35 13.65 10.17
N SER A 62 9.51 12.67 10.49
CA SER A 62 8.07 12.69 10.22
C SER A 62 7.34 13.88 10.81
N LYS A 63 7.64 14.26 12.04
CA LYS A 63 6.85 15.25 12.80
C LYS A 63 6.86 16.67 12.24
N LYS A 64 7.75 17.00 11.31
CA LYS A 64 7.90 18.39 10.83
C LYS A 64 7.97 18.55 9.31
N ASN A 65 8.39 17.52 8.58
CA ASN A 65 8.81 17.66 7.19
C ASN A 65 8.23 16.61 6.23
N LEU A 66 7.47 15.62 6.73
CA LEU A 66 6.87 14.58 5.91
C LEU A 66 5.36 14.79 5.83
N ALA A 67 4.86 15.15 4.65
CA ALA A 67 3.43 15.35 4.43
C ALA A 67 2.66 14.02 4.49
N GLY A 68 3.22 12.96 3.90
CA GLY A 68 2.57 11.64 3.91
C GLY A 68 3.50 10.55 3.40
N VAL A 69 3.00 9.33 3.37
CA VAL A 69 3.67 8.14 2.87
C VAL A 69 2.77 7.45 1.85
N ILE A 70 3.33 7.07 0.71
CA ILE A 70 2.68 6.19 -0.26
C ILE A 70 3.45 4.87 -0.25
N THR A 71 2.76 3.76 -0.05
CA THR A 71 3.40 2.45 0.04
C THR A 71 2.59 1.34 -0.65
N THR A 72 3.29 0.40 -1.26
CA THR A 72 2.75 -0.86 -1.76
C THR A 72 2.86 -1.98 -0.72
N ASN A 73 3.56 -1.75 0.40
CA ASN A 73 3.75 -2.75 1.44
C ASN A 73 2.45 -3.02 2.21
N TYR A 74 2.22 -4.28 2.52
CA TYR A 74 1.03 -4.73 3.24
C TYR A 74 1.12 -4.59 4.75
N ASP A 75 2.35 -4.57 5.32
CA ASP A 75 2.59 -4.52 6.76
C ASP A 75 2.14 -3.21 7.41
N THR A 76 2.18 -3.16 8.75
CA THR A 76 1.79 -1.99 9.54
C THR A 76 3.00 -1.18 10.04
N PHE A 77 4.11 -1.22 9.33
CA PHE A 77 5.34 -0.55 9.74
C PHE A 77 5.16 0.96 9.85
N PHE A 78 4.60 1.59 8.82
CA PHE A 78 4.43 3.05 8.81
C PHE A 78 3.37 3.53 9.79
N GLU A 79 2.29 2.76 9.99
CA GLU A 79 1.25 3.08 10.97
C GLU A 79 1.79 3.04 12.41
N LYS A 80 2.71 2.11 12.70
CA LYS A 80 3.40 2.03 14.00
C LYS A 80 4.49 3.10 14.16
N LEU A 81 5.08 3.52 13.06
CA LEU A 81 6.14 4.53 13.05
C LEU A 81 5.56 5.95 13.21
N PHE A 82 4.43 6.21 12.55
CA PHE A 82 3.74 7.50 12.46
C PHE A 82 2.33 7.36 13.04
N ASP A 83 2.26 7.25 14.35
CA ASP A 83 1.03 6.96 15.11
C ASP A 83 -0.03 8.07 15.05
N ASP A 84 0.35 9.26 14.58
CA ASP A 84 -0.50 10.42 14.32
C ASP A 84 -0.96 10.55 12.85
N TYR A 85 -0.54 9.60 11.97
CA TYR A 85 -0.95 9.61 10.58
C TYR A 85 -2.19 8.73 10.35
N THR A 86 -3.06 9.19 9.46
CA THR A 86 -4.28 8.46 9.08
C THR A 86 -3.99 7.49 7.92
N PRO A 87 -4.13 6.17 8.11
CA PRO A 87 -3.98 5.21 7.03
C PRO A 87 -5.23 5.16 6.14
N TYR A 88 -5.01 5.19 4.83
CA TYR A 88 -6.01 4.92 3.80
C TYR A 88 -5.64 3.62 3.09
N ILE A 89 -6.54 2.62 3.15
CA ILE A 89 -6.27 1.26 2.70
C ILE A 89 -7.03 0.99 1.41
N GLY A 90 -6.28 0.64 0.37
CA GLY A 90 -6.83 0.34 -0.95
C GLY A 90 -7.40 1.57 -1.66
N GLN A 91 -7.85 1.36 -2.89
CA GLN A 91 -8.33 2.45 -3.75
C GLN A 91 -9.68 3.02 -3.27
N ASP A 92 -10.56 2.17 -2.74
CA ASP A 92 -11.92 2.58 -2.40
C ASP A 92 -11.94 3.60 -1.25
N GLN A 93 -11.10 3.45 -0.23
CA GLN A 93 -10.98 4.45 0.81
C GLN A 93 -10.38 5.77 0.30
N LEU A 94 -9.44 5.68 -0.63
CA LEU A 94 -8.86 6.86 -1.28
C LEU A 94 -9.87 7.63 -2.14
N VAL A 95 -10.81 6.92 -2.77
CA VAL A 95 -11.85 7.54 -3.60
C VAL A 95 -12.77 8.44 -2.79
N PHE A 96 -13.20 7.97 -1.64
CA PHE A 96 -14.21 8.64 -0.82
C PHE A 96 -13.65 9.56 0.27
N SER A 97 -12.33 9.57 0.45
CA SER A 97 -11.68 10.45 1.42
C SER A 97 -11.43 11.85 0.86
N SER A 98 -11.70 12.87 1.65
CA SER A 98 -11.15 14.21 1.39
C SER A 98 -9.66 14.19 1.81
N ILE A 99 -8.75 14.07 0.84
CA ILE A 99 -7.32 14.14 1.10
C ILE A 99 -7.00 15.53 1.62
N GLN A 100 -6.46 15.59 2.83
CA GLN A 100 -5.89 16.82 3.37
C GLN A 100 -4.42 16.97 2.97
N GLY A 101 -3.78 15.88 2.51
CA GLY A 101 -2.40 15.87 2.05
C GLY A 101 -1.36 16.01 3.17
N ILE A 102 -1.79 15.92 4.44
CA ILE A 102 -0.92 16.06 5.60
C ILE A 102 -1.22 14.95 6.58
N ALA A 103 -0.17 14.30 7.08
CA ALA A 103 -0.24 13.19 8.03
C ALA A 103 -1.09 12.01 7.55
N GLU A 104 -0.84 11.55 6.33
CA GLU A 104 -1.59 10.47 5.69
C GLU A 104 -0.68 9.34 5.20
N ILE A 105 -1.14 8.10 5.30
CA ILE A 105 -0.46 6.90 4.78
C ILE A 105 -1.36 6.25 3.73
N TYR A 106 -0.89 6.21 2.49
CA TYR A 106 -1.63 5.62 1.37
C TYR A 106 -1.12 4.21 1.09
N LYS A 107 -1.89 3.20 1.52
CA LYS A 107 -1.60 1.77 1.31
C LYS A 107 -2.31 1.29 0.04
N ILE A 108 -1.69 1.55 -1.09
CA ILE A 108 -2.34 1.41 -2.40
C ILE A 108 -2.60 -0.04 -2.80
N HIS A 109 -1.82 -1.00 -2.33
CA HIS A 109 -2.03 -2.44 -2.55
C HIS A 109 -2.73 -3.15 -1.38
N GLY A 110 -3.35 -2.38 -0.46
CA GLY A 110 -4.04 -2.95 0.69
C GLY A 110 -3.19 -3.09 1.94
N SER A 111 -3.76 -3.69 2.98
CA SER A 111 -3.13 -3.85 4.30
C SER A 111 -3.47 -5.18 4.94
N VAL A 112 -2.53 -5.73 5.70
CA VAL A 112 -2.75 -6.92 6.54
C VAL A 112 -3.84 -6.71 7.61
N THR A 113 -4.24 -5.47 7.89
CA THR A 113 -5.34 -5.16 8.80
C THR A 113 -6.72 -5.33 8.16
N VAL A 114 -6.77 -5.36 6.82
CA VAL A 114 -7.98 -5.59 6.01
C VAL A 114 -7.62 -6.63 4.94
N PRO A 115 -7.61 -7.93 5.27
CA PRO A 115 -7.08 -8.98 4.40
C PRO A 115 -7.68 -9.00 2.98
N ASP A 116 -8.97 -8.69 2.84
CA ASP A 116 -9.64 -8.66 1.55
C ASP A 116 -9.12 -7.54 0.63
N SER A 117 -8.50 -6.50 1.18
CA SER A 117 -7.92 -5.39 0.43
C SER A 117 -6.59 -5.75 -0.28
N LEU A 118 -6.00 -6.90 0.02
CA LEU A 118 -4.68 -7.28 -0.50
C LEU A 118 -4.72 -7.53 -2.02
N VAL A 119 -3.85 -6.85 -2.75
CA VAL A 119 -3.61 -7.03 -4.19
C VAL A 119 -2.47 -8.03 -4.36
N ILE A 120 -2.79 -9.34 -4.53
CA ILE A 120 -1.79 -10.41 -4.49
C ILE A 120 -1.90 -11.44 -5.62
N ASN A 121 -3.02 -11.46 -6.35
CA ASN A 121 -3.23 -12.36 -7.48
C ASN A 121 -3.55 -11.58 -8.76
N GLU A 122 -3.55 -12.25 -9.90
CA GLU A 122 -3.78 -11.66 -11.21
C GLU A 122 -5.11 -10.90 -11.29
N GLN A 123 -6.18 -11.47 -10.76
CA GLN A 123 -7.51 -10.84 -10.75
C GLN A 123 -7.53 -9.58 -9.88
N ASP A 124 -6.79 -9.56 -8.75
CA ASP A 124 -6.65 -8.37 -7.93
C ASP A 124 -5.93 -7.26 -8.70
N TYR A 125 -4.87 -7.60 -9.45
CA TYR A 125 -4.14 -6.64 -10.29
C TYR A 125 -4.98 -6.14 -11.46
N GLU A 126 -5.78 -6.98 -12.10
CA GLU A 126 -6.72 -6.55 -13.14
C GLU A 126 -7.73 -5.53 -12.58
N THR A 127 -8.36 -5.83 -11.45
CA THR A 127 -9.28 -4.94 -10.76
C THR A 127 -8.58 -3.64 -10.31
N PHE A 128 -7.35 -3.74 -9.81
CA PHE A 128 -6.54 -2.60 -9.44
C PHE A 128 -6.29 -1.68 -10.65
N ASN A 129 -5.92 -2.23 -11.79
CA ASN A 129 -5.65 -1.48 -13.01
C ASN A 129 -6.91 -0.84 -13.61
N GLU A 130 -8.06 -1.52 -13.57
CA GLU A 130 -9.33 -0.95 -14.02
C GLU A 130 -9.75 0.30 -13.24
N LYS A 131 -9.55 0.28 -11.92
CA LYS A 131 -9.81 1.42 -11.03
C LYS A 131 -8.68 2.45 -11.00
N GLY A 132 -7.54 2.13 -11.58
CA GLY A 132 -6.27 2.88 -11.44
C GLY A 132 -6.32 4.34 -11.90
N LYS A 133 -7.20 4.68 -12.83
CA LYS A 133 -7.34 6.07 -13.33
C LYS A 133 -7.70 7.07 -12.23
N TYR A 134 -8.53 6.65 -11.29
CA TYR A 134 -8.89 7.52 -10.18
C TYR A 134 -7.73 7.66 -9.19
N LEU A 135 -7.04 6.56 -8.87
CA LEU A 135 -5.84 6.60 -8.04
C LEU A 135 -4.76 7.48 -8.69
N ALA A 136 -4.55 7.33 -10.01
CA ALA A 136 -3.63 8.18 -10.77
C ALA A 136 -3.98 9.67 -10.64
N ALA A 137 -5.25 10.04 -10.75
CA ALA A 137 -5.69 11.42 -10.59
C ALA A 137 -5.43 11.97 -9.18
N LYS A 138 -5.65 11.15 -8.15
CA LYS A 138 -5.35 11.52 -6.76
C LYS A 138 -3.85 11.66 -6.50
N LEU A 139 -3.05 10.71 -6.95
CA LEU A 139 -1.59 10.76 -6.82
C LEU A 139 -1.00 11.92 -7.62
N MET A 140 -1.58 12.26 -8.80
CA MET A 140 -1.17 13.42 -9.57
C MET A 140 -1.27 14.71 -8.74
N THR A 141 -2.34 14.91 -7.99
CA THR A 141 -2.49 16.07 -7.11
C THR A 141 -1.36 16.13 -6.10
N ILE A 142 -1.07 15.00 -5.42
CA ILE A 142 0.02 14.91 -4.44
C ILE A 142 1.38 15.22 -5.09
N PHE A 143 1.66 14.65 -6.25
CA PHE A 143 2.93 14.84 -6.98
C PHE A 143 3.12 16.28 -7.47
N MET A 144 2.03 16.98 -7.76
CA MET A 144 2.07 18.39 -8.14
C MET A 144 2.25 19.33 -6.94
N GLU A 145 1.79 18.93 -5.76
CA GLU A 145 1.86 19.77 -4.57
C GLU A 145 3.13 19.54 -3.74
N TYR A 146 3.63 18.29 -3.69
CA TYR A 146 4.74 17.89 -2.83
C TYR A 146 5.93 17.33 -3.61
N PRO A 147 7.19 17.56 -3.15
CA PRO A 147 8.33 16.79 -3.60
C PRO A 147 8.18 15.32 -3.19
N ILE A 148 8.50 14.40 -4.10
CA ILE A 148 8.40 12.95 -3.88
C ILE A 148 9.80 12.35 -3.75
N ILE A 149 10.03 11.59 -2.68
CA ILE A 149 11.25 10.85 -2.45
C ILE A 149 10.94 9.35 -2.52
N TYR A 150 11.57 8.66 -3.46
CA TYR A 150 11.46 7.20 -3.58
C TYR A 150 12.55 6.53 -2.74
N ILE A 151 12.16 5.68 -1.79
CA ILE A 151 13.08 4.96 -0.90
C ILE A 151 12.86 3.46 -1.06
N GLY A 152 13.92 2.72 -1.44
CA GLY A 152 13.88 1.25 -1.55
C GLY A 152 12.86 0.74 -2.56
N TYR A 153 12.38 1.58 -3.45
CA TYR A 153 11.36 1.27 -4.42
C TYR A 153 12.00 1.02 -5.79
N SER A 154 11.77 -0.18 -6.33
CA SER A 154 12.12 -0.44 -7.72
C SER A 154 11.06 0.21 -8.61
N LEU A 155 11.45 1.23 -9.37
CA LEU A 155 10.59 1.83 -10.41
C LEU A 155 10.19 0.83 -11.51
N ASN A 156 10.55 -0.45 -11.36
CA ASN A 156 10.15 -1.55 -12.25
C ASN A 156 8.77 -2.14 -11.90
N ASP A 157 8.10 -1.67 -10.84
CA ASP A 157 6.71 -2.03 -10.57
C ASP A 157 5.81 -1.46 -11.69
N SER A 158 5.18 -2.35 -12.44
CA SER A 158 4.37 -2.00 -13.61
C SER A 158 3.19 -1.10 -13.26
N ASP A 159 2.61 -1.26 -12.07
CA ASP A 159 1.42 -0.53 -11.66
C ASP A 159 1.75 0.93 -11.37
N ILE A 160 2.86 1.17 -10.66
CA ILE A 160 3.34 2.54 -10.43
C ILE A 160 3.82 3.18 -11.73
N GLN A 161 4.46 2.42 -12.62
CA GLN A 161 4.83 2.94 -13.94
C GLN A 161 3.58 3.34 -14.75
N ASN A 162 2.51 2.55 -14.71
CA ASN A 162 1.26 2.88 -15.37
C ASN A 162 0.62 4.14 -14.76
N ILE A 163 0.59 4.26 -13.44
CA ILE A 163 0.10 5.46 -12.76
C ILE A 163 0.93 6.69 -13.15
N LEU A 164 2.25 6.59 -13.11
CA LEU A 164 3.14 7.68 -13.51
C LEU A 164 2.95 8.06 -14.99
N LYS A 165 2.77 7.07 -15.86
CA LYS A 165 2.49 7.28 -17.28
C LYS A 165 1.15 8.00 -17.47
N ASP A 166 0.11 7.61 -16.76
CA ASP A 166 -1.19 8.27 -16.81
C ASP A 166 -1.10 9.73 -16.32
N ILE A 167 -0.32 9.97 -15.25
CA ILE A 167 -0.02 11.32 -14.78
C ILE A 167 0.67 12.14 -15.88
N LEU A 168 1.70 11.59 -16.52
CA LEU A 168 2.44 12.28 -17.59
C LEU A 168 1.57 12.58 -18.79
N LEU A 169 0.65 11.68 -19.16
CA LEU A 169 -0.29 11.90 -20.27
C LEU A 169 -1.32 13.01 -19.99
N CYS A 170 -1.63 13.25 -18.73
CA CYS A 170 -2.55 14.31 -18.30
C CYS A 170 -1.87 15.68 -18.17
N LEU A 171 -0.53 15.75 -18.17
CA LEU A 171 0.20 17.00 -17.95
C LEU A 171 0.58 17.66 -19.28
N PRO A 172 0.48 18.99 -19.37
CA PRO A 172 1.10 19.76 -20.45
C PRO A 172 2.62 19.61 -20.45
N ASN A 173 3.27 19.61 -21.61
CA ASN A 173 4.71 19.38 -21.75
C ASN A 173 5.57 20.32 -20.88
N ASP A 174 5.16 21.57 -20.73
CA ASP A 174 5.84 22.57 -19.89
C ASP A 174 5.78 22.25 -18.38
N LYS A 175 4.91 21.34 -17.95
CA LYS A 175 4.77 20.90 -16.56
C LYS A 175 5.57 19.63 -16.25
N ILE A 176 5.95 18.87 -17.29
CA ILE A 176 6.71 17.61 -17.12
C ILE A 176 8.09 17.89 -16.53
N GLU A 177 8.79 18.91 -16.99
CA GLU A 177 10.10 19.30 -16.43
C GLU A 177 10.00 19.65 -14.94
N ARG A 178 8.97 20.41 -14.56
CA ARG A 178 8.71 20.74 -13.15
C ARG A 178 8.38 19.52 -12.29
N LEU A 179 7.71 18.51 -12.85
CA LEU A 179 7.47 17.26 -12.15
C LEU A 179 8.78 16.49 -11.93
N GLN A 180 9.64 16.42 -12.95
CA GLN A 180 10.94 15.75 -12.86
C GLN A 180 11.84 16.35 -11.76
N GLU A 181 11.85 17.66 -11.61
CA GLU A 181 12.59 18.35 -10.55
C GLU A 181 12.12 18.01 -9.14
N ARG A 182 10.89 17.49 -8.99
CA ARG A 182 10.29 17.11 -7.70
C ARG A 182 10.43 15.63 -7.37
N LEU A 183 10.93 14.82 -8.29
CA LEU A 183 11.09 13.38 -8.10
C LEU A 183 12.55 13.08 -7.74
N CYS A 184 12.79 12.67 -6.50
CA CYS A 184 14.10 12.26 -6.00
C CYS A 184 14.12 10.75 -5.78
N ASN A 185 15.08 10.05 -6.38
CA ASN A 185 15.34 8.64 -6.16
C ASN A 185 16.58 8.48 -5.26
N VAL A 186 16.46 7.72 -4.16
CA VAL A 186 17.52 7.46 -3.18
C VAL A 186 17.81 5.96 -3.12
#